data_ed867fe20fe4c9507e523bc77bd67822
#
_entry.id   ed867fe20fe4c9507e523bc77bd67822
#
_cell.length_a   1.000
_cell.length_b   1.000
_cell.length_c   1.000
_cell.angle_alpha   90.00
_cell.angle_beta   90.00
_cell.angle_gamma   90.00
#
_symmetry.space_group_name_H-M   'P 1'
#
loop_
_entity.id
_entity.type
_entity.pdbx_description
1 polymer ?
#
loop_
_entity_poly.entity_id
_entity_poly.type
_entity_poly.pdbx_seq_one_letter_code
_entity_poly.pdbx_strand_id
1 'polypeptide(L)'
;MDSTAFAGASDYIDLNRYPLDRPGSAGYAKIVSDAAAQLADDGCCVLKGFIRRQALPDLVRQADLVAPRAHRSFNRTNAYFSEDDPDLPATDPRRRFYDRSNAFVPADNFGPETGLRAIYEFDPFQLFIKHALGADRFFRYADPLADVIINVVEEGGGFPWHFDTNNFTVTLAIQNGHGGGVFEYAPNLRTPEDERFQAVADVLDETSQAVRSIDLVPGDLQIFKGRYSLHRVTPVVGTQPRYVGIFSFVETEGMVGSPERTKQLYGRVLPIHHERAGLRSDRLKD
;
A
#
# COMPACT_ATOMS: atom_id res chain seq x y z
N MET A 1 -20.17 27.80 -10.69
CA MET A 1 -19.43 26.63 -11.20
C MET A 1 -20.19 25.43 -10.70
N ASP A 2 -20.88 24.74 -11.61
CA ASP A 2 -21.64 23.54 -11.24
C ASP A 2 -20.65 22.50 -10.69
N SER A 3 -20.77 22.22 -9.41
CA SER A 3 -20.11 21.10 -8.75
C SER A 3 -20.73 19.82 -9.30
N THR A 4 -20.14 19.25 -10.36
CA THR A 4 -20.48 17.90 -10.79
C THR A 4 -20.13 16.99 -9.63
N ALA A 5 -21.14 16.52 -8.88
CA ALA A 5 -20.92 15.59 -7.78
C ALA A 5 -20.39 14.27 -8.35
N PHE A 6 -19.21 13.85 -7.97
CA PHE A 6 -18.67 12.52 -8.24
C PHE A 6 -19.47 11.51 -7.41
N ALA A 7 -20.13 10.55 -8.05
CA ALA A 7 -21.09 9.65 -7.40
C ALA A 7 -20.64 8.19 -7.38
N GLY A 8 -19.73 7.79 -8.26
CA GLY A 8 -19.32 6.40 -8.36
C GLY A 8 -17.90 6.20 -8.89
N ALA A 9 -17.41 4.98 -8.84
CA ALA A 9 -16.05 4.62 -9.27
C ALA A 9 -15.75 5.05 -10.72
N SER A 10 -16.74 5.00 -11.61
CA SER A 10 -16.61 5.41 -13.02
C SER A 10 -16.32 6.90 -13.22
N ASP A 11 -16.62 7.72 -12.21
CA ASP A 11 -16.30 9.14 -12.25
C ASP A 11 -14.83 9.40 -11.92
N TYR A 12 -14.22 8.52 -11.13
CA TYR A 12 -12.82 8.59 -10.73
C TYR A 12 -11.89 7.83 -11.66
N ILE A 13 -12.20 6.55 -11.97
CA ILE A 13 -11.34 5.67 -12.77
C ILE A 13 -11.46 6.03 -14.25
N ASP A 14 -10.33 6.10 -14.95
CA ASP A 14 -10.33 6.22 -16.42
C ASP A 14 -10.64 4.88 -17.10
N LEU A 15 -11.93 4.52 -17.13
CA LEU A 15 -12.41 3.28 -17.75
C LEU A 15 -12.22 3.23 -19.28
N ASN A 16 -11.89 4.35 -19.93
CA ASN A 16 -11.52 4.34 -21.35
C ASN A 16 -10.11 3.77 -21.53
N ARG A 17 -9.21 4.14 -20.63
CA ARG A 17 -7.83 3.65 -20.62
C ARG A 17 -7.70 2.29 -19.94
N TYR A 18 -8.43 2.08 -18.87
CA TYR A 18 -8.46 0.86 -18.06
C TYR A 18 -9.88 0.28 -18.03
N PRO A 19 -10.30 -0.50 -19.02
CA PRO A 19 -11.70 -0.96 -19.19
C PRO A 19 -12.06 -2.07 -18.18
N LEU A 20 -12.01 -1.75 -16.87
CA LEU A 20 -12.27 -2.70 -15.78
C LEU A 20 -13.72 -3.20 -15.81
N ASP A 21 -14.64 -2.36 -16.27
CA ASP A 21 -16.08 -2.65 -16.42
C ASP A 21 -16.41 -3.62 -17.58
N ARG A 22 -15.41 -4.01 -18.36
CA ARG A 22 -15.57 -4.88 -19.54
C ARG A 22 -14.63 -6.09 -19.50
N PRO A 23 -14.76 -7.00 -18.51
CA PRO A 23 -13.79 -8.09 -18.26
C PRO A 23 -13.66 -9.08 -19.43
N GLY A 24 -14.64 -9.16 -20.35
CA GLY A 24 -14.55 -9.99 -21.56
C GLY A 24 -13.91 -9.31 -22.78
N SER A 25 -13.48 -8.04 -22.66
CA SER A 25 -12.93 -7.31 -23.79
C SER A 25 -11.44 -7.60 -24.02
N ALA A 26 -10.97 -7.44 -25.29
CA ALA A 26 -9.54 -7.52 -25.60
C ALA A 26 -8.72 -6.45 -24.86
N GLY A 27 -9.28 -5.26 -24.61
CA GLY A 27 -8.65 -4.21 -23.83
C GLY A 27 -8.42 -4.63 -22.38
N TYR A 28 -9.41 -5.26 -21.76
CA TYR A 28 -9.26 -5.80 -20.40
C TYR A 28 -8.20 -6.90 -20.35
N ALA A 29 -8.26 -7.88 -21.27
CA ALA A 29 -7.28 -8.94 -21.32
C ALA A 29 -5.84 -8.40 -21.46
N LYS A 30 -5.67 -7.35 -22.28
CA LYS A 30 -4.37 -6.70 -22.44
C LYS A 30 -3.86 -6.07 -21.16
N ILE A 31 -4.67 -5.26 -20.46
CA ILE A 31 -4.22 -4.60 -19.23
C ILE A 31 -3.91 -5.60 -18.11
N VAL A 32 -4.63 -6.72 -18.02
CA VAL A 32 -4.34 -7.82 -17.08
C VAL A 32 -3.00 -8.46 -17.44
N SER A 33 -2.79 -8.81 -18.71
CA SER A 33 -1.52 -9.43 -19.16
C SER A 33 -0.33 -8.50 -18.93
N ASP A 34 -0.46 -7.22 -19.25
CA ASP A 34 0.61 -6.23 -19.04
C ASP A 34 0.95 -6.07 -17.55
N ALA A 35 -0.08 -6.01 -16.69
CA ALA A 35 0.11 -5.90 -15.24
C ALA A 35 0.75 -7.17 -14.65
N ALA A 36 0.28 -8.34 -15.05
CA ALA A 36 0.84 -9.63 -14.61
C ALA A 36 2.31 -9.77 -15.02
N ALA A 37 2.66 -9.37 -16.25
CA ALA A 37 4.05 -9.39 -16.73
C ALA A 37 4.96 -8.47 -15.88
N GLN A 38 4.53 -7.23 -15.59
CA GLN A 38 5.30 -6.31 -14.73
C GLN A 38 5.46 -6.87 -13.31
N LEU A 39 4.40 -7.45 -12.73
CA LEU A 39 4.44 -8.05 -11.40
C LEU A 39 5.34 -9.29 -11.33
N ALA A 40 5.44 -10.05 -12.42
CA ALA A 40 6.34 -11.21 -12.49
C ALA A 40 7.81 -10.78 -12.60
N ASP A 41 8.10 -9.80 -13.44
CA ASP A 41 9.47 -9.32 -13.71
C ASP A 41 10.00 -8.45 -12.55
N ASP A 42 9.18 -7.52 -12.07
CA ASP A 42 9.61 -6.40 -11.23
C ASP A 42 8.98 -6.39 -9.83
N GLY A 43 8.05 -7.31 -9.55
CA GLY A 43 7.29 -7.27 -8.28
C GLY A 43 6.41 -6.02 -8.12
N CYS A 44 6.40 -5.14 -9.11
CA CYS A 44 5.71 -3.85 -9.10
C CYS A 44 5.04 -3.59 -10.45
N CYS A 45 3.78 -3.16 -10.41
CA CYS A 45 3.06 -2.69 -11.59
C CYS A 45 2.51 -1.29 -11.32
N VAL A 46 2.66 -0.38 -12.28
CA VAL A 46 2.11 0.98 -12.19
C VAL A 46 1.16 1.26 -13.35
N LEU A 47 -0.09 1.53 -13.01
CA LEU A 47 -1.10 1.99 -13.97
C LEU A 47 -1.10 3.51 -13.98
N LYS A 48 -0.39 4.08 -14.95
CA LYS A 48 -0.21 5.53 -15.11
C LYS A 48 -1.53 6.24 -15.46
N GLY A 49 -1.89 7.27 -14.67
CA GLY A 49 -3.12 8.04 -14.86
C GLY A 49 -4.36 7.16 -14.74
N PHE A 50 -4.37 6.26 -13.76
CA PHE A 50 -5.51 5.41 -13.44
C PHE A 50 -6.74 6.23 -13.05
N ILE A 51 -6.53 7.33 -12.34
CA ILE A 51 -7.57 8.30 -11.99
C ILE A 51 -7.66 9.37 -13.07
N ARG A 52 -8.89 9.69 -13.47
CA ARG A 52 -9.19 10.82 -14.35
C ARG A 52 -8.63 12.11 -13.77
N ARG A 53 -7.91 12.88 -14.57
CA ARG A 53 -7.27 14.12 -14.12
C ARG A 53 -8.25 15.11 -13.45
N GLN A 54 -9.47 15.19 -13.94
CA GLN A 54 -10.52 16.06 -13.38
C GLN A 54 -11.03 15.61 -12.00
N ALA A 55 -10.85 14.35 -11.62
CA ALA A 55 -11.27 13.80 -10.33
C ALA A 55 -10.21 13.97 -9.22
N LEU A 56 -8.95 14.22 -9.58
CA LEU A 56 -7.88 14.39 -8.61
C LEU A 56 -8.12 15.50 -7.58
N PRO A 57 -8.58 16.71 -7.96
CA PRO A 57 -8.85 17.75 -6.97
C PRO A 57 -9.89 17.34 -5.92
N ASP A 58 -10.86 16.51 -6.28
CA ASP A 58 -11.85 16.01 -5.35
C ASP A 58 -11.24 15.00 -4.35
N LEU A 59 -10.39 14.09 -4.81
CA LEU A 59 -9.67 13.16 -3.93
C LEU A 59 -8.73 13.90 -2.97
N VAL A 60 -8.02 14.93 -3.44
CA VAL A 60 -7.17 15.78 -2.59
C VAL A 60 -8.01 16.47 -1.53
N ARG A 61 -9.12 17.11 -1.92
CA ARG A 61 -10.04 17.78 -0.99
C ARG A 61 -10.57 16.81 0.07
N GLN A 62 -10.95 15.59 -0.31
CA GLN A 62 -11.40 14.55 0.64
C GLN A 62 -10.27 14.15 1.58
N ALA A 63 -9.03 13.98 1.08
CA ALA A 63 -7.86 13.68 1.89
C ALA A 63 -7.57 14.81 2.90
N ASP A 64 -7.60 16.08 2.48
CA ASP A 64 -7.40 17.23 3.36
C ASP A 64 -8.42 17.28 4.50
N LEU A 65 -9.68 16.93 4.24
CA LEU A 65 -10.73 16.91 5.26
C LEU A 65 -10.50 15.85 6.34
N VAL A 66 -9.91 14.70 5.99
CA VAL A 66 -9.71 13.57 6.92
C VAL A 66 -8.29 13.50 7.48
N ALA A 67 -7.29 14.11 6.84
CA ALA A 67 -5.89 14.09 7.28
C ALA A 67 -5.68 14.52 8.75
N PRO A 68 -6.42 15.51 9.32
CA PRO A 68 -6.31 15.85 10.74
C PRO A 68 -6.72 14.71 11.70
N ARG A 69 -7.45 13.70 11.22
CA ARG A 69 -7.89 12.52 11.99
C ARG A 69 -6.89 11.37 11.91
N ALA A 70 -5.77 11.54 11.22
CA ALA A 70 -4.74 10.52 11.13
C ALA A 70 -4.21 10.17 12.53
N HIS A 71 -4.18 8.88 12.85
CA HIS A 71 -3.47 8.42 14.03
C HIS A 71 -1.97 8.43 13.73
N ARG A 72 -1.23 9.17 14.57
CA ARG A 72 0.23 9.26 14.48
C ARG A 72 0.84 8.25 15.45
N SER A 73 1.60 7.31 14.92
CA SER A 73 2.33 6.35 15.73
C SER A 73 3.83 6.53 15.52
N PHE A 74 4.58 6.28 16.57
CA PHE A 74 6.03 6.28 16.55
C PHE A 74 6.52 4.98 17.18
N ASN A 75 7.44 4.31 16.51
CA ASN A 75 8.07 3.11 17.04
C ASN A 75 9.50 2.96 16.51
N ARG A 76 10.31 2.20 17.23
CA ARG A 76 11.63 1.77 16.79
C ARG A 76 11.52 0.33 16.29
N THR A 77 11.94 0.09 15.05
CA THR A 77 11.76 -1.21 14.40
C THR A 77 12.87 -1.48 13.39
N ASN A 78 12.95 -2.69 12.88
CA ASN A 78 13.81 -3.11 11.79
C ASN A 78 13.00 -3.40 10.51
N ALA A 79 13.67 -3.81 9.44
CA ALA A 79 13.04 -4.10 8.15
C ALA A 79 11.99 -5.23 8.16
N TYR A 80 12.02 -6.06 9.19
CA TYR A 80 11.15 -7.25 9.36
C TYR A 80 10.05 -7.05 10.40
N PHE A 81 10.02 -5.89 11.08
CA PHE A 81 9.12 -5.62 12.22
C PHE A 81 9.27 -6.61 13.38
N SER A 82 10.42 -7.29 13.47
CA SER A 82 10.73 -8.25 14.52
C SER A 82 11.36 -7.59 15.76
N GLU A 83 11.32 -8.29 16.87
CA GLU A 83 12.08 -7.92 18.07
C GLU A 83 13.58 -8.12 17.85
N ASP A 84 14.42 -7.46 18.68
CA ASP A 84 15.86 -7.65 18.68
C ASP A 84 16.22 -9.06 19.18
N ASP A 85 17.10 -9.73 18.45
CA ASP A 85 17.64 -11.02 18.83
C ASP A 85 19.15 -10.85 19.13
N PRO A 86 19.54 -10.76 20.41
CA PRO A 86 20.92 -10.51 20.80
C PRO A 86 21.88 -11.67 20.45
N ASP A 87 21.36 -12.85 20.15
CA ASP A 87 22.17 -14.01 19.74
C ASP A 87 22.67 -13.90 18.29
N LEU A 88 22.10 -12.97 17.51
CA LEU A 88 22.54 -12.67 16.16
C LEU A 88 23.73 -11.69 16.14
N PRO A 89 24.58 -11.73 15.11
CA PRO A 89 25.62 -10.72 14.92
C PRO A 89 25.04 -9.31 14.85
N ALA A 90 25.74 -8.31 15.37
CA ALA A 90 25.30 -6.91 15.33
C ALA A 90 25.12 -6.37 13.89
N THR A 91 25.78 -7.01 12.91
CA THR A 91 25.66 -6.68 11.49
C THR A 91 24.46 -7.33 10.80
N ASP A 92 23.75 -8.23 11.48
CA ASP A 92 22.56 -8.88 10.91
C ASP A 92 21.47 -7.83 10.58
N PRO A 93 20.83 -7.89 9.39
CA PRO A 93 19.82 -6.92 9.01
C PRO A 93 18.60 -6.89 9.95
N ARG A 94 18.31 -7.97 10.67
CA ARG A 94 17.26 -8.05 11.70
C ARG A 94 17.58 -7.25 12.95
N ARG A 95 18.84 -6.87 13.16
CA ARG A 95 19.31 -6.05 14.29
C ARG A 95 19.53 -4.59 13.94
N ARG A 96 19.22 -4.17 12.70
CA ARG A 96 19.35 -2.78 12.25
C ARG A 96 18.04 -2.04 12.50
N PHE A 97 17.94 -1.43 13.68
CA PHE A 97 16.77 -0.69 14.12
C PHE A 97 16.84 0.79 13.75
N TYR A 98 15.72 1.34 13.35
CA TYR A 98 15.53 2.76 13.03
C TYR A 98 14.19 3.25 13.57
N ASP A 99 14.10 4.55 13.73
CA ASP A 99 12.89 5.22 14.14
C ASP A 99 11.92 5.31 12.96
N ARG A 100 10.66 4.98 13.20
CA ARG A 100 9.59 5.01 12.22
C ARG A 100 8.39 5.76 12.78
N SER A 101 7.93 6.76 12.03
CA SER A 101 6.67 7.43 12.28
C SER A 101 5.69 7.10 11.18
N ASN A 102 4.42 6.89 11.55
CA ASN A 102 3.34 6.69 10.61
C ASN A 102 2.20 7.64 10.95
N ALA A 103 1.48 8.08 9.94
CA ALA A 103 0.20 8.75 10.11
C ALA A 103 -0.80 8.13 9.14
N PHE A 104 -1.77 7.40 9.68
CA PHE A 104 -2.82 6.75 8.90
C PHE A 104 -4.19 7.27 9.31
N VAL A 105 -4.99 7.65 8.33
CA VAL A 105 -6.43 7.89 8.51
C VAL A 105 -7.13 6.55 8.43
N PRO A 106 -7.78 6.09 9.52
CA PRO A 106 -8.48 4.80 9.53
C PRO A 106 -9.70 4.77 8.61
N ALA A 107 -10.06 3.58 8.17
CA ALA A 107 -11.09 3.33 7.17
C ALA A 107 -12.49 3.83 7.53
N ASP A 108 -12.85 3.88 8.81
CA ASP A 108 -14.13 4.39 9.27
C ASP A 108 -14.31 5.93 9.13
N ASN A 109 -13.30 6.61 8.57
CA ASN A 109 -13.41 8.00 8.13
C ASN A 109 -13.89 8.16 6.68
N PHE A 110 -14.07 7.06 5.94
CA PHE A 110 -14.45 7.05 4.53
C PHE A 110 -15.85 6.45 4.37
N GLY A 111 -16.87 7.30 4.28
CA GLY A 111 -18.24 6.88 3.99
C GLY A 111 -18.43 6.48 2.50
N PRO A 112 -19.60 5.93 2.17
CA PRO A 112 -19.91 5.46 0.80
C PRO A 112 -19.87 6.57 -0.25
N GLU A 113 -19.96 7.83 0.16
CA GLU A 113 -19.88 9.03 -0.68
C GLU A 113 -18.45 9.41 -1.06
N THR A 114 -17.44 8.77 -0.47
CA THR A 114 -16.04 9.12 -0.74
C THR A 114 -15.49 8.38 -1.94
N GLY A 115 -14.62 9.05 -2.71
CA GLY A 115 -14.05 8.49 -3.93
C GLY A 115 -13.22 7.23 -3.69
N LEU A 116 -12.43 7.19 -2.62
CA LEU A 116 -11.65 5.99 -2.30
C LEU A 116 -12.56 4.80 -1.96
N ARG A 117 -13.63 5.02 -1.20
CA ARG A 117 -14.61 3.98 -0.88
C ARG A 117 -15.32 3.51 -2.14
N ALA A 118 -15.77 4.42 -3.01
CA ALA A 118 -16.41 4.09 -4.27
C ALA A 118 -15.50 3.25 -5.18
N ILE A 119 -14.19 3.56 -5.26
CA ILE A 119 -13.21 2.79 -6.02
C ILE A 119 -13.03 1.39 -5.41
N TYR A 120 -12.88 1.30 -4.09
CA TYR A 120 -12.65 0.04 -3.39
C TYR A 120 -13.82 -0.93 -3.50
N GLU A 121 -15.06 -0.42 -3.40
CA GLU A 121 -16.30 -1.21 -3.48
C GLU A 121 -16.70 -1.56 -4.91
N PHE A 122 -16.02 -1.02 -5.91
CA PHE A 122 -16.25 -1.35 -7.30
C PHE A 122 -15.74 -2.75 -7.63
N ASP A 123 -16.63 -3.73 -7.77
CA ASP A 123 -16.29 -5.14 -8.02
C ASP A 123 -15.35 -5.37 -9.21
N PRO A 124 -15.47 -4.64 -10.34
CA PRO A 124 -14.51 -4.77 -11.44
C PRO A 124 -13.09 -4.38 -11.06
N PHE A 125 -12.88 -3.47 -10.10
CA PHE A 125 -11.55 -3.13 -9.59
C PHE A 125 -10.94 -4.31 -8.82
N GLN A 126 -11.70 -4.91 -7.90
CA GLN A 126 -11.25 -6.12 -7.19
C GLN A 126 -10.92 -7.25 -8.15
N LEU A 127 -11.78 -7.49 -9.15
CA LEU A 127 -11.61 -8.53 -10.16
C LEU A 127 -10.32 -8.30 -10.98
N PHE A 128 -10.06 -7.06 -11.38
CA PHE A 128 -8.84 -6.71 -12.10
C PHE A 128 -7.59 -7.00 -11.27
N ILE A 129 -7.54 -6.57 -10.01
CA ILE A 129 -6.39 -6.83 -9.13
C ILE A 129 -6.18 -8.34 -8.95
N LYS A 130 -7.27 -9.09 -8.72
CA LYS A 130 -7.23 -10.56 -8.63
C LYS A 130 -6.57 -11.17 -9.87
N HIS A 131 -7.01 -10.79 -11.05
CA HIS A 131 -6.50 -11.33 -12.32
C HIS A 131 -5.05 -10.91 -12.58
N ALA A 132 -4.67 -9.65 -12.29
CA ALA A 132 -3.31 -9.16 -12.45
C ALA A 132 -2.32 -9.91 -11.54
N LEU A 133 -2.75 -10.28 -10.34
CA LEU A 133 -1.94 -11.06 -9.39
C LEU A 133 -1.95 -12.58 -9.69
N GLY A 134 -2.87 -13.06 -10.55
CA GLY A 134 -3.08 -14.50 -10.76
C GLY A 134 -3.56 -15.21 -9.49
N ALA A 135 -4.29 -14.52 -8.61
CA ALA A 135 -4.69 -15.05 -7.32
C ALA A 135 -5.92 -15.95 -7.42
N ASP A 136 -5.86 -17.17 -6.88
CA ASP A 136 -7.01 -18.08 -6.82
C ASP A 136 -8.05 -17.57 -5.81
N ARG A 137 -7.59 -17.16 -4.62
CA ARG A 137 -8.40 -16.61 -3.54
C ARG A 137 -8.05 -15.14 -3.35
N PHE A 138 -9.07 -14.29 -3.32
CA PHE A 138 -8.89 -12.84 -3.25
C PHE A 138 -10.14 -12.15 -2.71
N PHE A 139 -10.02 -11.50 -1.57
CA PHE A 139 -11.12 -10.91 -0.83
C PHE A 139 -10.77 -9.47 -0.45
N ARG A 140 -11.79 -8.62 -0.31
CA ARG A 140 -11.64 -7.36 0.40
C ARG A 140 -11.29 -7.64 1.86
N TYR A 141 -10.43 -6.80 2.41
CA TYR A 141 -10.07 -6.91 3.82
C TYR A 141 -11.29 -6.63 4.70
N ALA A 142 -11.57 -7.51 5.66
CA ALA A 142 -12.75 -7.40 6.51
C ALA A 142 -12.54 -6.48 7.73
N ASP A 143 -11.39 -5.80 7.77
CA ASP A 143 -11.03 -4.92 8.88
C ASP A 143 -11.66 -3.54 8.73
N PRO A 144 -12.58 -3.14 9.63
CA PRO A 144 -13.29 -1.87 9.51
C PRO A 144 -12.42 -0.63 9.79
N LEU A 145 -11.16 -0.81 10.19
CA LEU A 145 -10.19 0.28 10.37
C LEU A 145 -9.11 0.32 9.27
N ALA A 146 -8.99 -0.75 8.46
CA ALA A 146 -7.83 -0.94 7.58
C ALA A 146 -8.16 -1.34 6.14
N ASP A 147 -9.42 -1.47 5.75
CA ASP A 147 -9.81 -1.87 4.38
C ASP A 147 -9.49 -0.80 3.34
N VAL A 148 -9.74 0.48 3.65
CA VAL A 148 -9.38 1.66 2.85
C VAL A 148 -8.82 2.72 3.77
N ILE A 149 -7.56 3.10 3.59
CA ILE A 149 -6.91 4.08 4.46
C ILE A 149 -6.17 5.13 3.64
N ILE A 150 -5.87 6.27 4.24
CA ILE A 150 -4.91 7.23 3.69
C ILE A 150 -3.67 7.27 4.58
N ASN A 151 -2.52 7.09 3.95
CA ASN A 151 -1.26 7.43 4.54
C ASN A 151 -0.98 8.92 4.32
N VAL A 152 -0.70 9.64 5.41
CA VAL A 152 -0.35 11.06 5.43
C VAL A 152 1.12 11.16 5.78
N VAL A 153 1.94 11.75 4.91
CA VAL A 153 3.37 11.97 5.17
C VAL A 153 3.67 13.45 5.05
N GLU A 154 4.07 14.05 6.16
CA GLU A 154 4.44 15.45 6.27
C GLU A 154 5.93 15.65 6.03
N GLU A 155 6.38 16.92 6.02
CA GLU A 155 7.78 17.31 5.83
C GLU A 155 8.72 16.54 6.76
N GLY A 156 9.80 16.00 6.21
CA GLY A 156 10.78 15.17 6.91
C GLY A 156 10.32 13.73 7.17
N GLY A 157 9.03 13.44 7.02
CA GLY A 157 8.48 12.07 7.15
C GLY A 157 8.78 11.22 5.92
N GLY A 158 8.78 9.91 6.13
CA GLY A 158 9.01 8.90 5.09
C GLY A 158 8.80 7.51 5.69
N PHE A 159 9.12 6.49 4.92
CA PHE A 159 9.13 5.11 5.40
C PHE A 159 10.53 4.54 5.24
N PRO A 160 11.22 4.17 6.32
CA PRO A 160 12.47 3.44 6.25
C PRO A 160 12.32 2.10 5.53
N TRP A 161 13.43 1.49 5.13
CA TRP A 161 13.44 0.18 4.49
C TRP A 161 12.66 -0.87 5.29
N HIS A 162 11.69 -1.53 4.64
CA HIS A 162 10.86 -2.56 5.26
C HIS A 162 10.25 -3.50 4.22
N PHE A 163 9.80 -4.65 4.68
CA PHE A 163 8.88 -5.51 3.96
C PHE A 163 7.46 -5.26 4.46
N ASP A 164 6.47 -5.45 3.58
CA ASP A 164 5.07 -5.45 4.01
C ASP A 164 4.70 -6.77 4.71
N THR A 165 3.69 -6.69 5.56
CA THR A 165 3.12 -7.87 6.21
C THR A 165 2.16 -8.63 5.29
N ASN A 166 1.56 -7.96 4.31
CA ASN A 166 0.69 -8.57 3.30
C ASN A 166 1.49 -8.92 2.04
N ASN A 167 1.08 -9.97 1.32
CA ASN A 167 1.75 -10.44 0.11
C ASN A 167 1.85 -9.35 -0.96
N PHE A 168 0.83 -8.51 -1.04
CA PHE A 168 0.77 -7.38 -1.98
C PHE A 168 0.06 -6.19 -1.34
N THR A 169 0.37 -5.01 -1.85
CA THR A 169 -0.21 -3.74 -1.45
C THR A 169 -0.68 -2.99 -2.70
N VAL A 170 -1.89 -2.43 -2.65
CA VAL A 170 -2.47 -1.63 -3.74
C VAL A 170 -2.56 -0.19 -3.27
N THR A 171 -1.85 0.71 -3.93
CA THR A 171 -1.77 2.13 -3.52
C THR A 171 -2.15 3.06 -4.65
N LEU A 172 -2.77 4.17 -4.29
CA LEU A 172 -3.14 5.26 -5.19
C LEU A 172 -2.41 6.54 -4.77
N ALA A 173 -1.59 7.09 -5.65
CA ALA A 173 -0.99 8.40 -5.42
C ALA A 173 -2.08 9.49 -5.54
N ILE A 174 -2.35 10.22 -4.46
CA ILE A 174 -3.35 11.29 -4.42
C ILE A 174 -2.67 12.65 -4.52
N GLN A 175 -1.63 12.87 -3.72
CA GLN A 175 -0.86 14.10 -3.70
C GLN A 175 0.59 13.79 -3.34
N ASN A 176 1.53 14.40 -4.06
CA ASN A 176 2.95 14.37 -3.71
C ASN A 176 3.34 15.60 -2.89
N GLY A 177 4.43 15.51 -2.11
CA GLY A 177 5.08 16.69 -1.54
C GLY A 177 5.71 17.57 -2.62
N HIS A 178 6.28 18.71 -2.22
CA HIS A 178 7.03 19.56 -3.16
C HIS A 178 8.32 18.88 -3.65
N GLY A 179 8.85 17.93 -2.88
CA GLY A 179 10.01 17.11 -3.24
C GLY A 179 10.14 15.90 -2.32
N GLY A 180 11.07 15.01 -2.61
CA GLY A 180 11.22 13.77 -1.87
C GLY A 180 10.00 12.85 -2.02
N GLY A 181 9.77 11.98 -1.04
CA GLY A 181 8.65 11.04 -1.06
C GLY A 181 8.75 10.00 -2.19
N VAL A 182 9.96 9.78 -2.70
CA VAL A 182 10.23 8.82 -3.79
C VAL A 182 10.10 7.41 -3.25
N PHE A 183 9.42 6.55 -4.01
CA PHE A 183 9.32 5.13 -3.71
C PHE A 183 10.56 4.41 -4.27
N GLU A 184 11.32 3.77 -3.40
CA GLU A 184 12.50 2.97 -3.76
C GLU A 184 12.31 1.54 -3.27
N TYR A 185 12.75 0.56 -4.09
CA TYR A 185 12.58 -0.85 -3.77
C TYR A 185 13.64 -1.74 -4.42
N ALA A 186 13.92 -2.86 -3.78
CA ALA A 186 14.69 -3.95 -4.33
C ALA A 186 13.71 -5.09 -4.69
N PRO A 187 13.46 -5.35 -5.99
CA PRO A 187 12.40 -6.26 -6.45
C PRO A 187 12.70 -7.71 -6.07
N ASN A 188 11.67 -8.42 -5.62
CA ASN A 188 11.70 -9.86 -5.35
C ASN A 188 12.96 -10.31 -4.55
N LEU A 189 13.34 -9.50 -3.55
CA LEU A 189 14.58 -9.69 -2.80
C LEU A 189 14.57 -10.96 -1.96
N ARG A 190 13.41 -11.34 -1.41
CA ARG A 190 13.21 -12.59 -0.68
C ARG A 190 12.12 -13.46 -1.32
N THR A 191 12.10 -14.75 -0.97
CA THR A 191 11.05 -15.70 -1.37
C THR A 191 10.42 -16.32 -0.13
N PRO A 192 9.31 -17.08 -0.25
CA PRO A 192 8.74 -17.79 0.91
C PRO A 192 9.69 -18.78 1.59
N GLU A 193 10.73 -19.24 0.86
CA GLU A 193 11.71 -20.23 1.30
C GLU A 193 13.04 -19.63 1.76
N ASP A 194 13.37 -18.38 1.31
CA ASP A 194 14.68 -17.80 1.54
C ASP A 194 14.57 -16.28 1.81
N GLU A 195 14.95 -15.87 3.01
CA GLU A 195 14.98 -14.47 3.45
C GLU A 195 16.14 -13.65 2.85
N ARG A 196 17.16 -14.30 2.30
CA ARG A 196 18.33 -13.67 1.65
C ARG A 196 18.96 -12.55 2.47
N PHE A 197 19.21 -12.78 3.75
CA PHE A 197 19.69 -11.77 4.69
C PHE A 197 20.92 -10.97 4.21
N GLN A 198 21.85 -11.61 3.49
CA GLN A 198 22.99 -10.88 2.95
C GLN A 198 22.58 -9.85 1.89
N ALA A 199 21.68 -10.21 0.98
CA ALA A 199 21.18 -9.27 -0.02
C ALA A 199 20.37 -8.11 0.60
N VAL A 200 19.64 -8.39 1.69
CA VAL A 200 18.98 -7.33 2.48
C VAL A 200 20.02 -6.42 3.14
N ALA A 201 21.09 -6.99 3.74
CA ALA A 201 22.17 -6.19 4.31
C ALA A 201 22.82 -5.29 3.26
N ASP A 202 23.07 -5.79 2.04
CA ASP A 202 23.64 -5.02 0.95
C ASP A 202 22.78 -3.83 0.54
N VAL A 203 21.42 -3.96 0.58
CA VAL A 203 20.52 -2.84 0.35
C VAL A 203 20.60 -1.83 1.49
N LEU A 204 20.58 -2.29 2.74
CA LEU A 204 20.66 -1.42 3.92
C LEU A 204 22.02 -0.70 4.01
N ASP A 205 23.09 -1.27 3.46
CA ASP A 205 24.43 -0.68 3.38
C ASP A 205 24.65 0.17 2.12
N GLU A 206 23.60 0.33 1.29
CA GLU A 206 23.63 1.09 0.04
C GLU A 206 24.68 0.58 -0.97
N THR A 207 25.05 -0.70 -0.89
CA THR A 207 25.99 -1.36 -1.81
C THR A 207 25.32 -2.14 -2.93
N SER A 208 24.00 -2.42 -2.79
CA SER A 208 23.21 -3.17 -3.76
C SER A 208 22.92 -2.35 -5.02
N GLN A 209 23.11 -2.97 -6.20
CA GLN A 209 22.69 -2.42 -7.49
C GLN A 209 21.25 -2.79 -7.86
N ALA A 210 20.55 -3.54 -7.02
CA ALA A 210 19.18 -3.99 -7.28
C ALA A 210 18.12 -2.93 -6.97
N VAL A 211 18.47 -1.83 -6.30
CA VAL A 211 17.51 -0.79 -5.90
C VAL A 211 17.03 -0.03 -7.13
N ARG A 212 15.71 0.06 -7.25
CA ARG A 212 14.99 0.81 -8.29
C ARG A 212 14.19 1.93 -7.64
N SER A 213 13.92 3.00 -8.40
CA SER A 213 13.07 4.12 -7.98
C SER A 213 11.88 4.25 -8.91
N ILE A 214 10.73 4.55 -8.34
CA ILE A 214 9.51 4.87 -9.11
C ILE A 214 9.03 6.25 -8.70
N ASP A 215 8.89 7.12 -9.69
CA ASP A 215 8.23 8.41 -9.53
C ASP A 215 6.74 8.24 -9.81
N LEU A 216 5.96 8.03 -8.73
CA LEU A 216 4.51 7.96 -8.79
C LEU A 216 3.96 9.38 -8.83
N VAL A 217 3.17 9.70 -9.85
CA VAL A 217 2.48 10.99 -9.92
C VAL A 217 1.02 10.84 -9.47
N PRO A 218 0.38 11.93 -8.98
CA PRO A 218 -1.02 11.89 -8.57
C PRO A 218 -1.92 11.31 -9.66
N GLY A 219 -2.73 10.31 -9.28
CA GLY A 219 -3.59 9.54 -10.18
C GLY A 219 -3.01 8.21 -10.63
N ASP A 220 -1.76 7.90 -10.36
CA ASP A 220 -1.17 6.58 -10.63
C ASP A 220 -1.61 5.57 -9.57
N LEU A 221 -1.99 4.37 -10.02
CA LEU A 221 -2.23 3.22 -9.16
C LEU A 221 -1.01 2.28 -9.22
N GLN A 222 -0.54 1.85 -8.06
CA GLN A 222 0.54 0.88 -7.92
C GLN A 222 -0.01 -0.41 -7.32
N ILE A 223 0.37 -1.56 -7.91
CA ILE A 223 0.22 -2.89 -7.33
C ILE A 223 1.63 -3.39 -7.03
N PHE A 224 1.90 -3.77 -5.79
CA PHE A 224 3.26 -4.05 -5.34
C PHE A 224 3.32 -5.31 -4.47
N LYS A 225 4.29 -6.19 -4.75
CA LYS A 225 4.55 -7.40 -3.96
C LYS A 225 5.45 -7.07 -2.76
N GLY A 226 4.91 -6.26 -1.83
CA GLY A 226 5.66 -5.65 -0.73
C GLY A 226 6.26 -6.65 0.26
N ARG A 227 5.66 -7.84 0.42
CA ARG A 227 6.18 -8.89 1.27
C ARG A 227 7.52 -9.45 0.77
N TYR A 228 7.76 -9.43 -0.53
CA TYR A 228 8.94 -10.02 -1.16
C TYR A 228 9.97 -9.00 -1.63
N SER A 229 9.60 -7.73 -1.66
CA SER A 229 10.43 -6.64 -2.15
C SER A 229 10.69 -5.64 -1.03
N LEU A 230 11.96 -5.53 -0.62
CA LEU A 230 12.36 -4.54 0.38
C LEU A 230 12.17 -3.14 -0.20
N HIS A 231 11.49 -2.24 0.53
CA HIS A 231 11.15 -0.93 -0.01
C HIS A 231 11.16 0.17 1.05
N ARG A 232 11.29 1.40 0.57
CA ARG A 232 11.22 2.61 1.39
C ARG A 232 10.50 3.75 0.66
N VAL A 233 10.12 4.76 1.41
CA VAL A 233 9.74 6.07 0.88
C VAL A 233 10.72 7.08 1.46
N THR A 234 11.41 7.82 0.59
CA THR A 234 12.37 8.84 1.01
C THR A 234 11.65 9.98 1.73
N PRO A 235 12.35 10.76 2.59
CA PRO A 235 11.72 11.88 3.29
C PRO A 235 11.06 12.88 2.35
N VAL A 236 9.85 13.30 2.72
CA VAL A 236 9.11 14.36 2.02
C VAL A 236 9.75 15.72 2.30
N VAL A 237 9.85 16.55 1.27
CA VAL A 237 10.41 17.91 1.35
C VAL A 237 9.33 18.94 1.08
N GLY A 238 9.27 19.97 1.93
CA GLY A 238 8.35 21.08 1.83
C GLY A 238 7.01 20.85 2.53
N THR A 239 6.25 21.91 2.68
CA THR A 239 5.06 21.97 3.55
C THR A 239 3.82 21.25 3.00
N GLN A 240 3.80 20.88 1.72
CA GLN A 240 2.71 20.10 1.13
C GLN A 240 2.81 18.63 1.56
N PRO A 241 1.82 18.08 2.24
CA PRO A 241 1.84 16.67 2.63
C PRO A 241 1.70 15.74 1.42
N ARG A 242 2.30 14.57 1.53
CA ARG A 242 2.08 13.47 0.58
C ARG A 242 0.90 12.63 1.05
N TYR A 243 -0.06 12.38 0.17
CA TYR A 243 -1.23 11.52 0.43
C TYR A 243 -1.21 10.29 -0.47
N VAL A 244 -1.35 9.14 0.13
CA VAL A 244 -1.49 7.86 -0.59
C VAL A 244 -2.69 7.11 -0.04
N GLY A 245 -3.65 6.83 -0.92
CA GLY A 245 -4.73 5.88 -0.65
C GLY A 245 -4.20 4.45 -0.68
N ILE A 246 -4.61 3.62 0.26
CA ILE A 246 -4.24 2.21 0.32
C ILE A 246 -5.52 1.38 0.33
N PHE A 247 -5.60 0.43 -0.58
CA PHE A 247 -6.70 -0.52 -0.73
C PHE A 247 -6.23 -1.89 -0.28
N SER A 248 -6.83 -2.42 0.77
CA SER A 248 -6.38 -3.68 1.38
C SER A 248 -7.19 -4.85 0.86
N PHE A 249 -6.49 -5.84 0.31
CA PHE A 249 -7.05 -7.11 -0.13
C PHE A 249 -6.25 -8.26 0.50
N VAL A 250 -6.89 -9.40 0.65
CA VAL A 250 -6.32 -10.57 1.34
C VAL A 250 -6.71 -11.87 0.66
N GLU A 251 -5.96 -12.94 0.92
CA GLU A 251 -6.20 -14.28 0.39
C GLU A 251 -7.06 -15.15 1.33
N THR A 252 -7.31 -14.67 2.55
CA THR A 252 -8.16 -15.35 3.54
C THR A 252 -9.42 -14.54 3.80
N GLU A 253 -10.57 -15.16 3.55
CA GLU A 253 -11.87 -14.52 3.77
C GLU A 253 -12.09 -14.16 5.24
N GLY A 254 -12.62 -12.97 5.49
CA GLY A 254 -12.92 -12.48 6.83
C GLY A 254 -11.71 -12.08 7.67
N MET A 255 -10.52 -12.03 7.08
CA MET A 255 -9.29 -11.62 7.76
C MET A 255 -9.36 -10.17 8.24
N VAL A 256 -8.83 -9.93 9.43
CA VAL A 256 -8.64 -8.60 10.06
C VAL A 256 -7.23 -8.50 10.63
N GLY A 257 -6.80 -7.29 10.99
CA GLY A 257 -5.51 -7.05 11.63
C GLY A 257 -5.40 -7.67 13.03
N SER A 258 -4.18 -7.95 13.49
CA SER A 258 -3.98 -8.30 14.89
C SER A 258 -4.31 -7.12 15.81
N PRO A 259 -4.79 -7.37 17.04
CA PRO A 259 -5.10 -6.31 17.99
C PRO A 259 -3.90 -5.37 18.23
N GLU A 260 -2.70 -5.92 18.34
CA GLU A 260 -1.46 -5.19 18.60
C GLU A 260 -1.15 -4.25 17.44
N ARG A 261 -1.16 -4.80 16.22
CA ARG A 261 -0.87 -4.01 15.01
C ARG A 261 -1.93 -2.95 14.76
N THR A 262 -3.20 -3.29 14.93
CA THR A 262 -4.33 -2.37 14.77
C THR A 262 -4.23 -1.21 15.76
N LYS A 263 -3.91 -1.50 17.03
CA LYS A 263 -3.68 -0.46 18.04
C LYS A 263 -2.50 0.45 17.69
N GLN A 264 -1.40 -0.14 17.21
CA GLN A 264 -0.23 0.62 16.80
C GLN A 264 -0.53 1.57 15.64
N LEU A 265 -1.24 1.10 14.59
CA LEU A 265 -1.48 1.87 13.38
C LEU A 265 -2.65 2.85 13.49
N TYR A 266 -3.68 2.53 14.29
CA TYR A 266 -4.93 3.28 14.34
C TYR A 266 -5.31 3.77 15.74
N GLY A 267 -4.49 3.51 16.76
CA GLY A 267 -4.66 3.99 18.12
C GLY A 267 -5.75 3.27 18.93
N ARG A 268 -6.50 2.38 18.30
CA ARG A 268 -7.62 1.65 18.92
C ARG A 268 -7.81 0.26 18.33
N VAL A 269 -8.56 -0.56 19.05
CA VAL A 269 -8.91 -1.93 18.68
C VAL A 269 -10.43 -2.08 18.79
N LEU A 270 -11.04 -2.80 17.87
CA LEU A 270 -12.46 -3.14 17.88
C LEU A 270 -12.65 -4.60 18.31
N PRO A 271 -13.85 -5.01 18.81
CA PRO A 271 -14.11 -6.38 19.22
C PRO A 271 -13.74 -7.44 18.16
N ILE A 272 -14.04 -7.17 16.90
CA ILE A 272 -13.76 -8.08 15.77
C ILE A 272 -12.28 -8.49 15.66
N HIS A 273 -11.33 -7.63 16.08
CA HIS A 273 -9.91 -7.95 16.06
C HIS A 273 -9.54 -9.04 17.07
N HIS A 274 -10.22 -9.07 18.21
CA HIS A 274 -10.03 -10.14 19.21
C HIS A 274 -10.77 -11.41 18.81
N GLU A 275 -11.96 -11.28 18.22
CA GLU A 275 -12.79 -12.42 17.79
C GLU A 275 -12.15 -13.20 16.64
N ARG A 276 -11.43 -12.52 15.77
CA ARG A 276 -10.80 -13.10 14.55
C ARG A 276 -9.27 -13.13 14.61
N ALA A 277 -8.68 -12.98 15.78
CA ALA A 277 -7.25 -13.10 15.97
C ALA A 277 -6.77 -14.50 15.54
N GLY A 278 -5.70 -14.56 14.74
CA GLY A 278 -5.08 -15.84 14.32
C GLY A 278 -5.63 -16.47 13.04
N LEU A 279 -6.53 -15.81 12.29
CA LEU A 279 -6.94 -16.28 10.95
C LEU A 279 -5.82 -16.21 9.89
N ARG A 280 -4.66 -15.70 10.27
CA ARG A 280 -3.49 -15.62 9.40
C ARG A 280 -2.82 -16.98 9.27
N SER A 281 -2.62 -17.47 8.04
CA SER A 281 -2.16 -18.83 7.76
C SER A 281 -0.69 -18.96 7.31
N ASP A 282 0.07 -17.85 7.25
CA ASP A 282 1.44 -17.89 6.76
C ASP A 282 2.48 -18.00 7.90
N ARG A 283 3.68 -18.53 7.55
CA ARG A 283 4.77 -18.81 8.48
C ARG A 283 5.88 -17.74 8.47
N LEU A 284 5.73 -16.67 7.68
CA LEU A 284 6.74 -15.61 7.63
C LEU A 284 6.62 -14.76 8.89
N LYS A 285 7.77 -14.43 9.47
CA LYS A 285 7.83 -13.51 10.62
C LYS A 285 7.41 -12.11 10.16
N ASP A 286 6.45 -11.57 10.86
CA ASP A 286 6.07 -10.15 10.81
C ASP A 286 6.65 -9.47 12.04
#